data_9bcd622d27ea239cb569f89eb3700551
#
_entry.id   9bcd622d27ea239cb569f89eb3700551
#
_cell.length_a   1.000
_cell.length_b   1.000
_cell.length_c   1.000
_cell.angle_alpha   90.00
_cell.angle_beta   90.00
_cell.angle_gamma   90.00
#
_symmetry.space_group_name_H-M   'P 1'
#
loop_
_entity.id
_entity.type
_entity.pdbx_description
1 polymer ?
#
loop_
_entity_poly.entity_id
_entity_poly.type
_entity_poly.pdbx_seq_one_letter_code
_entity_poly.pdbx_strand_id
1 'polypeptide(L)'
;MDPLAALLDGPRAHGAFLLRSVLTPPWSLRIEDGAPLTLMATVRGEAWVVPDDGEAVLMREGDIAIARGPDPYLVADDPATPPQVLILPGQECRTPDGGHLTELADVGVRTWGHGVDGPSILLTGTYGMAGEVSKKLLAALPALIVLRAAEWTSPLVPLLAEEIVKDVPGQEAVLDRLLDLLLIASLRTWFDRPGSDAPAWYRAHHDPVVGQALKLLQHQPAEPWTVAKLAANAGVSRAAFARRFTETVGEPPMTYLAAWRLALAADLLRQHPDSTIGAVAHQVGYGSSFALSAAFKREFGLSPQQYRAS
;
A
#
# COMPACT_ATOMS: atom_id res chain seq x y z
N MET A 1 -3.68 2.78 19.03
CA MET A 1 -2.97 2.19 17.87
C MET A 1 -3.37 2.96 16.62
N ASP A 2 -2.46 3.09 15.70
CA ASP A 2 -2.52 3.94 14.51
C ASP A 2 -3.48 3.36 13.46
N PRO A 3 -4.37 4.14 12.83
CA PRO A 3 -5.28 3.68 11.77
C PRO A 3 -4.57 3.18 10.52
N LEU A 4 -3.43 3.77 10.20
CA LEU A 4 -2.57 3.29 9.13
C LEU A 4 -1.98 1.91 9.48
N ALA A 5 -1.62 1.67 10.75
CA ALA A 5 -1.10 0.37 11.17
C ALA A 5 -2.10 -0.75 10.91
N ALA A 6 -3.39 -0.57 11.22
CA ALA A 6 -4.42 -1.58 10.98
C ALA A 6 -4.63 -1.87 9.48
N LEU A 7 -4.48 -0.86 8.62
CA LEU A 7 -4.57 -0.99 7.17
C LEU A 7 -3.27 -1.52 6.54
N LEU A 8 -2.14 -1.31 7.21
CA LEU A 8 -0.80 -1.74 6.79
C LEU A 8 -0.32 -3.02 7.49
N ASP A 9 -1.06 -3.56 8.48
CA ASP A 9 -0.77 -4.88 9.06
C ASP A 9 -0.91 -6.03 8.06
N GLY A 10 -1.64 -5.80 6.95
CA GLY A 10 -1.75 -6.72 5.82
C GLY A 10 -0.60 -6.59 4.80
N PRO A 11 -0.27 -5.37 4.33
CA PRO A 11 0.86 -5.14 3.44
C PRO A 11 2.14 -4.97 4.27
N ARG A 12 2.73 -6.09 4.69
CA ARG A 12 4.13 -6.08 5.12
C ARG A 12 4.99 -6.23 3.87
N ALA A 13 6.15 -5.56 3.86
CA ALA A 13 7.17 -5.77 2.84
C ALA A 13 7.74 -7.22 2.83
N HIS A 14 7.05 -8.17 3.48
CA HIS A 14 7.39 -9.59 3.47
C HIS A 14 7.29 -10.12 2.04
N GLY A 15 8.45 -10.28 1.41
CA GLY A 15 8.56 -10.60 0.00
C GLY A 15 8.31 -9.41 -0.93
N ALA A 16 8.39 -8.17 -0.45
CA ALA A 16 8.47 -7.02 -1.33
C ALA A 16 9.72 -7.14 -2.20
N PHE A 17 9.54 -7.02 -3.50
CA PHE A 17 10.68 -6.92 -4.39
C PHE A 17 11.33 -5.56 -4.18
N LEU A 18 12.61 -5.55 -3.78
CA LEU A 18 13.39 -4.33 -3.63
C LEU A 18 14.60 -4.38 -4.54
N LEU A 19 14.75 -3.37 -5.38
CA LEU A 19 15.79 -3.27 -6.37
C LEU A 19 16.42 -1.86 -6.37
N ARG A 20 17.72 -1.82 -6.51
CA ARG A 20 18.50 -0.62 -6.85
C ARG A 20 18.78 -0.63 -8.36
N SER A 21 18.22 0.32 -9.08
CA SER A 21 18.45 0.47 -10.52
C SER A 21 19.52 1.55 -10.76
N VAL A 22 20.56 1.22 -11.54
CA VAL A 22 21.64 2.13 -11.92
C VAL A 22 21.59 2.35 -13.43
N LEU A 23 21.19 3.54 -13.84
CA LEU A 23 20.80 3.81 -15.21
C LEU A 23 21.63 4.96 -15.81
N THR A 24 22.00 4.79 -17.07
CA THR A 24 22.74 5.78 -17.86
C THR A 24 21.89 6.19 -19.07
N PRO A 25 21.57 7.48 -19.26
CA PRO A 25 20.79 7.94 -20.41
C PRO A 25 21.40 7.56 -21.76
N PRO A 26 20.56 7.26 -22.78
CA PRO A 26 19.09 7.23 -22.70
C PRO A 26 18.58 5.91 -22.09
N TRP A 27 17.54 5.99 -21.23
CA TRP A 27 16.89 4.80 -20.66
C TRP A 27 15.38 5.01 -20.46
N SER A 28 14.63 3.95 -20.63
CA SER A 28 13.18 3.97 -20.42
C SER A 28 12.66 2.57 -20.11
N LEU A 29 11.90 2.46 -19.01
CA LEU A 29 11.35 1.23 -18.48
C LEU A 29 9.82 1.32 -18.52
N ARG A 30 9.17 0.42 -19.20
CA ARG A 30 7.72 0.27 -19.20
C ARG A 30 7.34 -0.74 -18.14
N ILE A 31 6.59 -0.31 -17.15
CA ILE A 31 6.17 -1.13 -16.01
C ILE A 31 4.77 -1.66 -16.27
N GLU A 32 4.67 -2.98 -16.40
CA GLU A 32 3.44 -3.75 -16.64
C GLU A 32 3.38 -4.97 -15.70
N ASP A 33 4.03 -4.86 -14.54
CA ASP A 33 4.15 -5.95 -13.56
C ASP A 33 2.86 -6.25 -12.80
N GLY A 34 1.85 -5.38 -12.92
CA GLY A 34 0.57 -5.50 -12.23
C GLY A 34 0.67 -5.37 -10.71
N ALA A 35 1.79 -4.86 -10.18
CA ALA A 35 1.96 -4.66 -8.75
C ALA A 35 0.90 -3.70 -8.20
N PRO A 36 0.20 -4.07 -7.09
CA PRO A 36 -0.84 -3.20 -6.52
C PRO A 36 -0.31 -1.86 -6.03
N LEU A 37 0.95 -1.82 -5.60
CA LEU A 37 1.61 -0.60 -5.12
C LEU A 37 3.12 -0.70 -5.35
N THR A 38 3.69 0.34 -5.92
CA THR A 38 5.14 0.49 -6.11
C THR A 38 5.61 1.81 -5.51
N LEU A 39 6.62 1.73 -4.65
CA LEU A 39 7.31 2.89 -4.11
C LEU A 39 8.64 3.03 -4.85
N MET A 40 8.91 4.23 -5.36
CA MET A 40 10.16 4.59 -6.02
C MET A 40 10.80 5.77 -5.29
N ALA A 41 12.12 5.72 -5.06
CA ALA A 41 12.88 6.82 -4.50
C ALA A 41 14.08 7.14 -5.40
N THR A 42 14.27 8.41 -5.73
CA THR A 42 15.41 8.87 -6.49
C THR A 42 16.58 9.14 -5.54
N VAL A 43 17.62 8.31 -5.61
CA VAL A 43 18.83 8.45 -4.77
C VAL A 43 19.82 9.40 -5.40
N ARG A 44 19.88 9.43 -6.74
CA ARG A 44 20.76 10.31 -7.51
C ARG A 44 20.15 10.62 -8.87
N GLY A 45 20.38 11.84 -9.36
CA GLY A 45 19.93 12.28 -10.68
C GLY A 45 18.45 12.56 -10.75
N GLU A 46 17.88 12.34 -11.91
CA GLU A 46 16.47 12.61 -12.21
C GLU A 46 15.83 11.41 -12.92
N ALA A 47 14.51 11.28 -12.79
CA ALA A 47 13.69 10.31 -13.50
C ALA A 47 12.27 10.87 -13.73
N TRP A 48 11.68 10.59 -14.86
CA TRP A 48 10.27 10.87 -15.14
C TRP A 48 9.42 9.65 -14.82
N VAL A 49 8.30 9.86 -14.16
CA VAL A 49 7.22 8.88 -14.03
C VAL A 49 6.06 9.35 -14.87
N VAL A 50 5.64 8.53 -15.83
CA VAL A 50 4.61 8.87 -16.82
C VAL A 50 3.50 7.83 -16.75
N PRO A 51 2.40 8.09 -16.01
CA PRO A 51 1.21 7.23 -16.07
C PRO A 51 0.59 7.28 -17.47
N ASP A 52 -0.10 6.19 -17.90
CA ASP A 52 -0.79 6.17 -19.18
C ASP A 52 -1.91 7.22 -19.25
N ASP A 53 -2.65 7.34 -18.14
CA ASP A 53 -3.73 8.33 -17.98
C ASP A 53 -3.29 9.40 -16.98
N GLY A 54 -2.36 10.29 -17.39
CA GLY A 54 -1.91 11.34 -16.48
C GLY A 54 -0.77 12.20 -17.03
N GLU A 55 -0.37 13.19 -16.25
CA GLU A 55 0.75 14.06 -16.59
C GLU A 55 2.08 13.39 -16.20
N ALA A 56 3.10 13.58 -17.05
CA ALA A 56 4.47 13.19 -16.72
C ALA A 56 5.00 14.00 -15.54
N VAL A 57 5.56 13.32 -14.53
CA VAL A 57 6.06 13.94 -13.32
C VAL A 57 7.56 13.69 -13.19
N LEU A 58 8.36 14.77 -13.18
CA LEU A 58 9.79 14.70 -12.93
C LEU A 58 10.06 14.45 -11.43
N MET A 59 10.84 13.42 -11.14
CA MET A 59 11.42 13.14 -9.83
C MET A 59 12.88 13.57 -9.81
N ARG A 60 13.28 14.25 -8.73
CA ARG A 60 14.66 14.66 -8.46
C ARG A 60 15.21 13.89 -7.27
N GLU A 61 16.50 14.04 -7.04
CA GLU A 61 17.19 13.45 -5.90
C GLU A 61 16.46 13.74 -4.57
N GLY A 62 16.18 12.68 -3.81
CA GLY A 62 15.40 12.72 -2.57
C GLY A 62 13.88 12.69 -2.74
N ASP A 63 13.34 12.80 -3.96
CA ASP A 63 11.90 12.67 -4.21
C ASP A 63 11.47 11.20 -4.09
N ILE A 64 10.22 10.99 -3.67
CA ILE A 64 9.56 9.68 -3.63
C ILE A 64 8.31 9.71 -4.48
N ALA A 65 8.11 8.68 -5.29
CA ALA A 65 6.84 8.40 -5.94
C ALA A 65 6.22 7.11 -5.39
N ILE A 66 4.89 7.10 -5.30
CA ILE A 66 4.10 5.91 -5.02
C ILE A 66 3.12 5.76 -6.18
N ALA A 67 3.31 4.74 -6.98
CA ALA A 67 2.40 4.37 -8.07
C ALA A 67 1.42 3.30 -7.57
N ARG A 68 0.13 3.56 -7.76
CA ARG A 68 -0.95 2.62 -7.48
C ARG A 68 -1.30 1.87 -8.76
N GLY A 69 -1.10 0.53 -8.72
CA GLY A 69 -1.48 -0.34 -9.82
C GLY A 69 -2.98 -0.70 -9.87
N PRO A 70 -3.35 -1.56 -10.80
CA PRO A 70 -2.47 -2.32 -11.70
C PRO A 70 -2.10 -1.62 -13.01
N ASP A 71 -2.51 -0.35 -13.19
CA ASP A 71 -2.35 0.36 -14.46
C ASP A 71 -0.87 0.54 -14.81
N PRO A 72 -0.48 0.30 -16.09
CA PRO A 72 0.90 0.47 -16.53
C PRO A 72 1.37 1.93 -16.49
N TYR A 73 2.69 2.11 -16.35
CA TYR A 73 3.33 3.42 -16.41
C TYR A 73 4.76 3.31 -16.95
N LEU A 74 5.33 4.45 -17.34
CA LEU A 74 6.70 4.55 -17.80
C LEU A 74 7.58 5.20 -16.72
N VAL A 75 8.82 4.73 -16.59
CA VAL A 75 9.88 5.41 -15.83
C VAL A 75 11.05 5.62 -16.78
N ALA A 76 11.47 6.88 -16.99
CA ALA A 76 12.44 7.22 -18.02
C ALA A 76 13.33 8.40 -17.66
N ASP A 77 14.46 8.53 -18.34
CA ASP A 77 15.28 9.74 -18.31
C ASP A 77 14.61 10.95 -18.97
N ASP A 78 13.84 10.71 -20.02
CA ASP A 78 13.03 11.69 -20.74
C ASP A 78 11.70 11.03 -21.14
N PRO A 79 10.55 11.72 -21.00
CA PRO A 79 9.24 11.20 -21.41
C PRO A 79 9.16 10.80 -22.90
N ALA A 80 10.01 11.36 -23.73
CA ALA A 80 10.07 11.05 -25.15
C ALA A 80 10.97 9.84 -25.47
N THR A 81 11.74 9.32 -24.52
CA THR A 81 12.58 8.14 -24.71
C THR A 81 11.69 6.90 -24.87
N PRO A 82 11.73 6.21 -26.04
CA PRO A 82 10.93 5.01 -26.25
C PRO A 82 11.28 3.91 -25.22
N PRO A 83 10.31 3.10 -24.80
CA PRO A 83 10.57 1.98 -23.88
C PRO A 83 11.65 1.04 -24.44
N GLN A 84 12.66 0.76 -23.64
CA GLN A 84 13.74 -0.19 -23.96
C GLN A 84 13.55 -1.51 -23.22
N VAL A 85 12.85 -1.46 -22.09
CA VAL A 85 12.57 -2.63 -21.25
C VAL A 85 11.10 -2.65 -20.84
N LEU A 86 10.50 -3.83 -20.93
CA LEU A 86 9.20 -4.15 -20.33
C LEU A 86 9.43 -4.93 -19.05
N ILE A 87 8.89 -4.44 -17.95
CA ILE A 87 8.87 -5.15 -16.66
C ILE A 87 7.48 -5.79 -16.51
N LEU A 88 7.45 -7.11 -16.56
CA LEU A 88 6.23 -7.93 -16.57
C LEU A 88 5.96 -8.55 -15.19
N PRO A 89 4.78 -9.17 -14.97
CA PRO A 89 4.49 -9.89 -13.72
C PRO A 89 5.59 -10.89 -13.35
N GLY A 90 5.92 -10.95 -12.06
CA GLY A 90 7.03 -11.76 -11.56
C GLY A 90 8.41 -11.15 -11.79
N GLN A 91 8.47 -9.86 -12.14
CA GLN A 91 9.69 -9.09 -12.40
C GLN A 91 10.48 -9.62 -13.62
N GLU A 92 9.77 -10.23 -14.55
CA GLU A 92 10.36 -10.64 -15.82
C GLU A 92 10.67 -9.41 -16.68
N CYS A 93 11.92 -9.30 -17.14
CA CYS A 93 12.38 -8.18 -17.97
C CYS A 93 12.58 -8.65 -19.42
N ARG A 94 11.98 -7.94 -20.36
CA ARG A 94 12.11 -8.20 -21.81
C ARG A 94 12.32 -6.91 -22.60
N THR A 95 12.89 -7.02 -23.78
CA THR A 95 12.86 -5.94 -24.77
C THR A 95 11.44 -5.82 -25.39
N PRO A 96 11.04 -4.66 -25.93
CA PRO A 96 9.70 -4.48 -26.54
C PRO A 96 9.41 -5.43 -27.69
N ASP A 97 10.41 -5.96 -28.37
CA ASP A 97 10.31 -6.97 -29.42
C ASP A 97 10.27 -8.42 -28.89
N GLY A 98 10.27 -8.60 -27.56
CA GLY A 98 10.22 -9.89 -26.87
C GLY A 98 11.57 -10.59 -26.74
N GLY A 99 12.67 -9.92 -27.08
CA GLY A 99 14.05 -10.41 -26.93
C GLY A 99 14.57 -10.38 -25.50
N HIS A 100 15.83 -10.79 -25.35
CA HIS A 100 16.56 -10.71 -24.08
C HIS A 100 17.29 -9.37 -23.97
N LEU A 101 17.43 -8.88 -22.74
CA LEU A 101 18.22 -7.68 -22.45
C LEU A 101 19.72 -7.99 -22.64
N THR A 102 20.43 -7.08 -23.30
CA THR A 102 21.87 -7.20 -23.54
C THR A 102 22.70 -6.13 -22.85
N GLU A 103 22.10 -4.97 -22.55
CA GLU A 103 22.78 -3.80 -21.99
C GLU A 103 22.51 -3.59 -20.50
N LEU A 104 21.42 -4.20 -20.00
CA LEU A 104 21.00 -4.12 -18.61
C LEU A 104 21.10 -5.51 -17.97
N ALA A 105 21.77 -5.62 -16.85
CA ALA A 105 22.05 -6.89 -16.18
C ALA A 105 22.08 -6.74 -14.65
N ASP A 106 22.12 -7.87 -13.95
CA ASP A 106 22.48 -7.89 -12.54
C ASP A 106 23.97 -7.54 -12.39
N VAL A 107 24.23 -6.43 -11.72
CA VAL A 107 25.58 -5.87 -11.57
C VAL A 107 26.07 -5.87 -10.12
N GLY A 108 25.29 -6.39 -9.20
CA GLY A 108 25.64 -6.47 -7.77
C GLY A 108 24.47 -6.92 -6.90
N VAL A 109 24.66 -6.88 -5.59
CA VAL A 109 23.62 -7.26 -4.63
C VAL A 109 22.41 -6.38 -4.82
N ARG A 110 21.27 -6.98 -5.17
CA ARG A 110 20.01 -6.28 -5.47
C ARG A 110 20.19 -5.05 -6.37
N THR A 111 21.20 -5.09 -7.26
CA THR A 111 21.54 -3.98 -8.14
C THR A 111 21.48 -4.43 -9.58
N TRP A 112 20.67 -3.74 -10.35
CA TRP A 112 20.42 -4.00 -11.76
C TRP A 112 20.66 -2.73 -12.58
N GLY A 113 21.11 -2.86 -13.81
CA GLY A 113 21.27 -1.71 -14.69
C GLY A 113 22.50 -1.78 -15.60
N HIS A 114 23.00 -0.62 -16.00
CA HIS A 114 24.14 -0.46 -16.93
C HIS A 114 25.51 -0.64 -16.24
N GLY A 115 25.55 -0.63 -14.90
CA GLY A 115 26.79 -0.75 -14.12
C GLY A 115 26.57 -0.58 -12.62
N VAL A 116 27.66 -0.63 -11.85
CA VAL A 116 27.61 -0.50 -10.38
C VAL A 116 27.40 0.94 -9.91
N ASP A 117 27.70 1.93 -10.77
CA ASP A 117 27.48 3.36 -10.55
C ASP A 117 27.02 4.05 -11.83
N GLY A 118 26.33 5.15 -11.71
CA GLY A 118 25.76 5.87 -12.85
C GLY A 118 25.09 7.19 -12.47
N PRO A 119 24.69 7.98 -13.48
CA PRO A 119 24.09 9.30 -13.27
C PRO A 119 22.70 9.24 -12.64
N SER A 120 21.92 8.17 -12.88
CA SER A 120 20.60 7.98 -12.28
C SER A 120 20.59 6.71 -11.43
N ILE A 121 20.20 6.86 -10.15
CA ILE A 121 20.05 5.75 -9.21
C ILE A 121 18.67 5.82 -8.58
N LEU A 122 17.88 4.76 -8.79
CA LEU A 122 16.54 4.61 -8.24
C LEU A 122 16.49 3.41 -7.28
N LEU A 123 15.75 3.54 -6.20
CA LEU A 123 15.31 2.42 -5.36
C LEU A 123 13.83 2.16 -5.67
N THR A 124 13.50 0.93 -5.99
CA THR A 124 12.12 0.52 -6.28
C THR A 124 11.72 -0.60 -5.35
N GLY A 125 10.62 -0.42 -4.62
CA GLY A 125 10.01 -1.43 -3.78
C GLY A 125 8.57 -1.71 -4.22
N THR A 126 8.24 -2.96 -4.58
CA THR A 126 6.88 -3.37 -4.94
C THR A 126 6.23 -4.14 -3.80
N TYR A 127 4.96 -3.87 -3.54
CA TYR A 127 4.20 -4.47 -2.47
C TYR A 127 3.08 -5.37 -3.02
N GLY A 128 3.07 -6.63 -2.61
CA GLY A 128 1.97 -7.55 -2.86
C GLY A 128 0.83 -7.32 -1.87
N MET A 129 -0.09 -6.42 -2.18
CA MET A 129 -1.21 -6.05 -1.31
C MET A 129 -2.45 -6.91 -1.61
N ALA A 130 -2.43 -8.18 -1.22
CA ALA A 130 -3.48 -9.15 -1.59
C ALA A 130 -4.76 -9.11 -0.73
N GLY A 131 -4.79 -8.32 0.37
CA GLY A 131 -5.89 -8.33 1.36
C GLY A 131 -7.02 -7.34 1.05
N GLU A 132 -8.24 -7.65 1.51
CA GLU A 132 -9.39 -6.75 1.38
C GLU A 132 -9.24 -5.47 2.23
N VAL A 133 -8.53 -5.55 3.36
CA VAL A 133 -8.17 -4.39 4.17
C VAL A 133 -7.22 -3.48 3.38
N SER A 134 -6.23 -4.04 2.72
CA SER A 134 -5.28 -3.31 1.86
C SER A 134 -5.95 -2.65 0.67
N LYS A 135 -6.95 -3.29 0.05
CA LYS A 135 -7.75 -2.70 -1.04
C LYS A 135 -8.44 -1.41 -0.64
N LYS A 136 -8.88 -1.28 0.62
CA LYS A 136 -9.48 -0.03 1.12
C LYS A 136 -8.45 1.11 1.17
N LEU A 137 -7.21 0.82 1.50
CA LEU A 137 -6.13 1.80 1.42
C LEU A 137 -5.85 2.18 -0.04
N LEU A 138 -5.64 1.18 -0.91
CA LEU A 138 -5.36 1.40 -2.33
C LEU A 138 -6.45 2.24 -3.02
N ALA A 139 -7.72 1.94 -2.75
CA ALA A 139 -8.86 2.68 -3.31
C ALA A 139 -8.89 4.16 -2.89
N ALA A 140 -8.21 4.51 -1.81
CA ALA A 140 -8.13 5.87 -1.29
C ALA A 140 -6.94 6.67 -1.84
N LEU A 141 -6.01 6.01 -2.57
CA LEU A 141 -4.84 6.65 -3.16
C LEU A 141 -5.12 7.08 -4.60
N PRO A 142 -4.60 8.23 -5.06
CA PRO A 142 -4.55 8.55 -6.48
C PRO A 142 -3.65 7.55 -7.23
N ALA A 143 -3.69 7.57 -8.56
CA ALA A 143 -2.85 6.69 -9.39
C ALA A 143 -1.35 6.93 -9.14
N LEU A 144 -0.95 8.17 -8.90
CA LEU A 144 0.43 8.56 -8.60
C LEU A 144 0.46 9.59 -7.47
N ILE A 145 1.30 9.34 -6.47
CA ILE A 145 1.67 10.28 -5.41
C ILE A 145 3.14 10.65 -5.62
N VAL A 146 3.46 11.94 -5.53
CA VAL A 146 4.87 12.38 -5.47
C VAL A 146 5.08 13.25 -4.24
N LEU A 147 6.09 12.88 -3.45
CA LEU A 147 6.59 13.64 -2.31
C LEU A 147 7.92 14.27 -2.71
N ARG A 148 7.98 15.61 -2.65
CA ARG A 148 9.21 16.33 -2.95
C ARG A 148 10.18 16.27 -1.78
N ALA A 149 11.46 16.17 -2.04
CA ALA A 149 12.50 16.18 -1.01
C ALA A 149 12.40 17.41 -0.08
N ALA A 150 11.98 18.56 -0.61
CA ALA A 150 11.76 19.79 0.17
C ALA A 150 10.57 19.72 1.13
N GLU A 151 9.62 18.83 0.91
CA GLU A 151 8.38 18.72 1.69
C GLU A 151 8.48 17.69 2.81
N TRP A 152 9.50 16.84 2.75
CA TRP A 152 9.68 15.81 3.76
C TRP A 152 11.17 15.60 4.05
N THR A 153 11.54 15.60 5.32
CA THR A 153 12.91 15.31 5.76
C THR A 153 12.91 13.95 6.44
N SER A 154 13.48 12.95 5.78
CA SER A 154 13.56 11.59 6.33
C SER A 154 14.92 10.95 6.02
N PRO A 155 15.57 10.33 7.00
CA PRO A 155 16.81 9.60 6.79
C PRO A 155 16.60 8.23 6.13
N LEU A 156 15.35 7.83 5.85
CA LEU A 156 15.03 6.45 5.42
C LEU A 156 15.57 6.13 4.02
N VAL A 157 15.53 7.08 3.08
CA VAL A 157 16.05 6.85 1.71
C VAL A 157 17.56 6.65 1.73
N PRO A 158 18.39 7.51 2.36
CA PRO A 158 19.82 7.26 2.52
C PRO A 158 20.13 5.93 3.23
N LEU A 159 19.43 5.62 4.34
CA LEU A 159 19.62 4.36 5.06
C LEU A 159 19.31 3.14 4.18
N LEU A 160 18.22 3.19 3.41
CA LEU A 160 17.86 2.12 2.49
C LEU A 160 18.90 1.97 1.37
N ALA A 161 19.41 3.09 0.83
CA ALA A 161 20.45 3.10 -0.21
C ALA A 161 21.77 2.52 0.28
N GLU A 162 22.13 2.74 1.54
CA GLU A 162 23.32 2.16 2.16
C GLU A 162 23.14 0.67 2.49
N GLU A 163 21.94 0.27 2.92
CA GLU A 163 21.66 -1.10 3.34
C GLU A 163 21.53 -2.05 2.15
N ILE A 164 20.92 -1.61 1.05
CA ILE A 164 20.56 -2.48 -0.09
C ILE A 164 21.76 -3.14 -0.77
N VAL A 165 22.92 -2.50 -0.72
CA VAL A 165 24.15 -2.98 -1.36
C VAL A 165 24.99 -3.91 -0.49
N LYS A 166 24.60 -4.11 0.77
CA LYS A 166 25.31 -5.01 1.68
C LYS A 166 24.97 -6.47 1.36
N ASP A 167 25.85 -7.39 1.72
CA ASP A 167 25.63 -8.83 1.67
C ASP A 167 25.97 -9.44 3.04
N VAL A 168 25.06 -9.25 3.99
CA VAL A 168 25.27 -9.66 5.38
C VAL A 168 24.04 -10.39 5.93
N PRO A 169 24.22 -11.32 6.89
CA PRO A 169 23.08 -11.99 7.51
C PRO A 169 22.10 -11.01 8.15
N GLY A 170 20.80 -11.22 7.91
CA GLY A 170 19.73 -10.38 8.44
C GLY A 170 19.40 -9.15 7.60
N GLN A 171 20.10 -8.88 6.52
CA GLN A 171 19.87 -7.75 5.63
C GLN A 171 18.42 -7.71 5.11
N GLU A 172 17.87 -8.84 4.67
CA GLU A 172 16.50 -8.92 4.15
C GLU A 172 15.48 -8.40 5.17
N ALA A 173 15.62 -8.83 6.43
CA ALA A 173 14.74 -8.36 7.50
C ALA A 173 14.90 -6.85 7.79
N VAL A 174 16.10 -6.29 7.64
CA VAL A 174 16.33 -4.84 7.78
C VAL A 174 15.68 -4.09 6.62
N LEU A 175 15.87 -4.54 5.39
CA LEU A 175 15.29 -3.93 4.18
C LEU A 175 13.76 -3.93 4.22
N ASP A 176 13.14 -5.04 4.61
CA ASP A 176 11.68 -5.13 4.80
C ASP A 176 11.18 -4.07 5.79
N ARG A 177 11.87 -3.90 6.92
CA ARG A 177 11.48 -2.91 7.93
C ARG A 177 11.69 -1.47 7.46
N LEU A 178 12.76 -1.20 6.72
CA LEU A 178 13.01 0.12 6.15
C LEU A 178 11.98 0.48 5.09
N LEU A 179 11.58 -0.48 4.25
CA LEU A 179 10.52 -0.30 3.27
C LEU A 179 9.16 -0.03 3.93
N ASP A 180 8.78 -0.82 4.94
CA ASP A 180 7.56 -0.59 5.70
C ASP A 180 7.53 0.81 6.32
N LEU A 181 8.63 1.22 6.97
CA LEU A 181 8.76 2.55 7.54
C LEU A 181 8.68 3.65 6.49
N LEU A 182 9.31 3.45 5.33
CA LEU A 182 9.31 4.41 4.24
C LEU A 182 7.91 4.60 3.67
N LEU A 183 7.17 3.51 3.43
CA LEU A 183 5.78 3.57 2.97
C LEU A 183 4.88 4.28 3.98
N ILE A 184 4.96 3.90 5.27
CA ILE A 184 4.16 4.53 6.33
C ILE A 184 4.46 6.04 6.42
N ALA A 185 5.74 6.42 6.44
CA ALA A 185 6.15 7.81 6.53
C ALA A 185 5.67 8.63 5.32
N SER A 186 5.78 8.06 4.12
CA SER A 186 5.34 8.68 2.87
C SER A 186 3.84 8.90 2.84
N LEU A 187 3.04 7.89 3.19
CA LEU A 187 1.57 8.00 3.23
C LEU A 187 1.11 9.01 4.29
N ARG A 188 1.74 9.03 5.47
CA ARG A 188 1.44 10.04 6.50
C ARG A 188 1.72 11.44 5.99
N THR A 189 2.89 11.68 5.42
CA THR A 189 3.25 12.98 4.85
C THR A 189 2.27 13.40 3.76
N TRP A 190 1.85 12.48 2.90
CA TRP A 190 0.86 12.76 1.86
C TRP A 190 -0.50 13.14 2.43
N PHE A 191 -1.03 12.34 3.37
CA PHE A 191 -2.36 12.59 3.94
C PHE A 191 -2.41 13.83 4.84
N ASP A 192 -1.30 14.20 5.47
CA ASP A 192 -1.22 15.39 6.35
C ASP A 192 -1.03 16.70 5.58
N ARG A 193 -0.86 16.67 4.25
CA ARG A 193 -0.74 17.88 3.43
C ARG A 193 -2.02 18.73 3.49
N PRO A 194 -1.89 20.07 3.61
CA PRO A 194 -3.03 20.96 3.45
C PRO A 194 -3.67 20.78 2.07
N GLY A 195 -5.00 20.58 2.04
CA GLY A 195 -5.73 20.38 0.79
C GLY A 195 -5.58 18.99 0.16
N SER A 196 -4.96 18.04 0.86
CA SER A 196 -4.92 16.65 0.39
C SER A 196 -6.33 16.04 0.35
N ASP A 197 -6.59 15.19 -0.65
CA ASP A 197 -7.78 14.34 -0.71
C ASP A 197 -7.64 13.14 0.25
N ALA A 198 -7.12 13.40 1.46
CA ALA A 198 -7.01 12.37 2.47
C ALA A 198 -8.37 11.70 2.69
N PRO A 199 -8.44 10.35 2.80
CA PRO A 199 -9.70 9.64 2.95
C PRO A 199 -10.46 10.10 4.20
N ALA A 200 -11.78 10.06 4.15
CA ALA A 200 -12.62 10.46 5.27
C ALA A 200 -12.26 9.72 6.56
N TRP A 201 -11.96 8.41 6.49
CA TRP A 201 -11.53 7.62 7.64
C TRP A 201 -10.20 8.11 8.24
N TYR A 202 -9.24 8.61 7.42
CA TYR A 202 -7.99 9.15 7.92
C TYR A 202 -8.22 10.49 8.63
N ARG A 203 -8.95 11.42 7.99
CA ARG A 203 -9.33 12.70 8.61
C ARG A 203 -10.11 12.50 9.90
N ALA A 204 -11.00 11.51 9.95
CA ALA A 204 -11.82 11.18 11.10
C ALA A 204 -10.99 10.77 12.34
N HIS A 205 -9.76 10.31 12.17
CA HIS A 205 -8.87 9.97 13.28
C HIS A 205 -8.42 11.18 14.10
N HIS A 206 -8.40 12.36 13.51
CA HIS A 206 -8.11 13.61 14.22
C HIS A 206 -9.32 14.16 15.00
N ASP A 207 -10.52 13.62 14.75
CA ASP A 207 -11.71 13.97 15.51
C ASP A 207 -11.70 13.27 16.88
N PRO A 208 -11.80 14.01 18.01
CA PRO A 208 -11.66 13.43 19.35
C PRO A 208 -12.74 12.41 19.69
N VAL A 209 -13.94 12.50 19.09
CA VAL A 209 -15.06 11.59 19.31
C VAL A 209 -15.01 10.42 18.34
N VAL A 210 -14.90 10.72 17.05
CA VAL A 210 -14.95 9.71 16.00
C VAL A 210 -13.67 8.89 15.93
N GLY A 211 -12.50 9.53 16.08
CA GLY A 211 -11.21 8.87 16.08
C GLY A 211 -11.06 7.83 17.19
N GLN A 212 -11.59 8.12 18.39
CA GLN A 212 -11.62 7.13 19.47
C GLN A 212 -12.50 5.94 19.13
N ALA A 213 -13.68 6.17 18.54
CA ALA A 213 -14.58 5.11 18.11
C ALA A 213 -13.98 4.25 16.99
N LEU A 214 -13.35 4.87 15.97
CA LEU A 214 -12.66 4.13 14.91
C LEU A 214 -11.57 3.22 15.46
N LYS A 215 -10.76 3.70 16.40
CA LYS A 215 -9.75 2.86 17.10
C LYS A 215 -10.37 1.65 17.75
N LEU A 216 -11.49 1.82 18.48
CA LEU A 216 -12.20 0.71 19.14
C LEU A 216 -12.75 -0.29 18.11
N LEU A 217 -13.39 0.18 17.05
CA LEU A 217 -13.98 -0.67 16.02
C LEU A 217 -12.92 -1.47 15.23
N GLN A 218 -11.77 -0.87 14.96
CA GLN A 218 -10.67 -1.52 14.21
C GLN A 218 -9.88 -2.52 15.05
N HIS A 219 -9.62 -2.21 16.34
CA HIS A 219 -8.78 -3.07 17.19
C HIS A 219 -9.54 -4.13 17.97
N GLN A 220 -10.83 -3.91 18.18
CA GLN A 220 -11.70 -4.83 18.91
C GLN A 220 -12.95 -5.15 18.07
N PRO A 221 -12.79 -5.62 16.82
CA PRO A 221 -13.93 -5.87 15.94
C PRO A 221 -14.88 -6.93 16.50
N ALA A 222 -14.37 -7.89 17.27
CA ALA A 222 -15.18 -8.96 17.86
C ALA A 222 -16.11 -8.49 18.99
N GLU A 223 -15.81 -7.35 19.63
CA GLU A 223 -16.65 -6.82 20.71
C GLU A 223 -18.06 -6.49 20.23
N PRO A 224 -19.10 -6.75 21.06
CA PRO A 224 -20.48 -6.45 20.71
C PRO A 224 -20.76 -4.95 20.80
N TRP A 225 -20.16 -4.19 19.90
CA TRP A 225 -20.34 -2.76 19.79
C TRP A 225 -21.77 -2.39 19.40
N THR A 226 -22.26 -1.34 20.03
CA THR A 226 -23.51 -0.67 19.66
C THR A 226 -23.25 0.83 19.58
N VAL A 227 -24.09 1.57 18.85
CA VAL A 227 -24.00 3.04 18.79
C VAL A 227 -24.06 3.66 20.18
N ALA A 228 -24.88 3.09 21.08
CA ALA A 228 -24.97 3.56 22.47
C ALA A 228 -23.67 3.34 23.26
N LYS A 229 -23.02 2.16 23.11
CA LYS A 229 -21.76 1.83 23.77
C LYS A 229 -20.61 2.72 23.28
N LEU A 230 -20.55 2.98 21.97
CA LEU A 230 -19.57 3.88 21.37
C LEU A 230 -19.76 5.34 21.81
N ALA A 231 -21.01 5.81 21.81
CA ALA A 231 -21.35 7.16 22.28
C ALA A 231 -21.01 7.38 23.75
N ALA A 232 -21.27 6.37 24.61
CA ALA A 232 -20.92 6.41 26.03
C ALA A 232 -19.39 6.48 26.23
N ASN A 233 -18.61 5.70 25.48
CA ASN A 233 -17.14 5.76 25.52
C ASN A 233 -16.60 7.14 25.08
N ALA A 234 -17.26 7.80 24.15
CA ALA A 234 -16.86 9.13 23.65
C ALA A 234 -17.47 10.29 24.48
N GLY A 235 -18.24 10.01 25.54
CA GLY A 235 -18.84 11.03 26.40
C GLY A 235 -19.91 11.90 25.72
N VAL A 236 -20.61 11.41 24.69
CA VAL A 236 -21.61 12.16 23.93
C VAL A 236 -22.94 11.40 23.83
N SER A 237 -24.04 12.09 23.48
CA SER A 237 -25.32 11.43 23.25
C SER A 237 -25.27 10.51 22.02
N ARG A 238 -26.08 9.43 22.04
CA ARG A 238 -26.21 8.48 20.91
C ARG A 238 -26.51 9.18 19.57
N ALA A 239 -27.42 10.15 19.57
CA ALA A 239 -27.80 10.87 18.36
C ALA A 239 -26.68 11.77 17.84
N ALA A 240 -26.01 12.51 18.73
CA ALA A 240 -24.87 13.35 18.38
C ALA A 240 -23.70 12.51 17.83
N PHE A 241 -23.40 11.37 18.47
CA PHE A 241 -22.38 10.45 18.01
C PHE A 241 -22.69 9.92 16.60
N ALA A 242 -23.88 9.35 16.39
CA ALA A 242 -24.25 8.75 15.11
C ALA A 242 -24.19 9.76 13.96
N ARG A 243 -24.71 10.97 14.17
CA ARG A 243 -24.62 12.07 13.19
C ARG A 243 -23.19 12.43 12.89
N ARG A 244 -22.38 12.76 13.92
CA ARG A 244 -20.98 13.17 13.75
C ARG A 244 -20.12 12.10 13.07
N PHE A 245 -20.30 10.84 13.45
CA PHE A 245 -19.60 9.73 12.82
C PHE A 245 -19.95 9.64 11.31
N THR A 246 -21.23 9.69 10.97
CA THR A 246 -21.69 9.61 9.56
C THR A 246 -21.21 10.81 8.75
N GLU A 247 -21.26 12.02 9.29
CA GLU A 247 -20.75 13.24 8.63
C GLU A 247 -19.23 13.18 8.40
N THR A 248 -18.48 12.58 9.34
CA THR A 248 -17.01 12.55 9.30
C THR A 248 -16.46 11.37 8.48
N VAL A 249 -17.07 10.18 8.60
CA VAL A 249 -16.61 8.92 7.96
C VAL A 249 -17.31 8.68 6.62
N GLY A 250 -18.51 9.25 6.41
CA GLY A 250 -19.33 9.07 5.21
C GLY A 250 -20.35 7.94 5.31
N GLU A 251 -20.32 7.13 6.39
CA GLU A 251 -21.24 6.02 6.60
C GLU A 251 -21.56 5.81 8.09
N PRO A 252 -22.71 5.17 8.43
CA PRO A 252 -23.08 4.89 9.82
C PRO A 252 -22.09 3.97 10.54
N PRO A 253 -21.90 4.12 11.89
CA PRO A 253 -20.90 3.35 12.65
C PRO A 253 -21.02 1.82 12.52
N MET A 254 -22.25 1.30 12.51
CA MET A 254 -22.46 -0.16 12.44
C MET A 254 -22.30 -0.71 11.02
N THR A 255 -22.51 0.11 9.99
CA THR A 255 -22.21 -0.22 8.60
C THR A 255 -20.69 -0.31 8.41
N TYR A 256 -19.95 0.68 8.92
CA TYR A 256 -18.48 0.67 8.95
C TYR A 256 -17.93 -0.60 9.63
N LEU A 257 -18.44 -0.92 10.84
CA LEU A 257 -17.99 -2.11 11.57
C LEU A 257 -18.30 -3.40 10.79
N ALA A 258 -19.46 -3.52 10.18
CA ALA A 258 -19.81 -4.71 9.39
C ALA A 258 -18.87 -4.88 8.19
N ALA A 259 -18.61 -3.84 7.44
CA ALA A 259 -17.66 -3.84 6.32
C ALA A 259 -16.23 -4.15 6.77
N TRP A 260 -15.80 -3.61 7.94
CA TRP A 260 -14.49 -3.90 8.52
C TRP A 260 -14.35 -5.37 8.91
N ARG A 261 -15.34 -5.94 9.61
CA ARG A 261 -15.38 -7.36 10.00
C ARG A 261 -15.32 -8.29 8.79
N LEU A 262 -16.02 -7.95 7.70
CA LEU A 262 -16.04 -8.76 6.47
C LEU A 262 -14.68 -8.70 5.75
N ALA A 263 -14.03 -7.55 5.68
CA ALA A 263 -12.70 -7.42 5.12
C ALA A 263 -11.67 -8.24 5.92
N LEU A 264 -11.70 -8.15 7.26
CA LEU A 264 -10.85 -8.97 8.13
C LEU A 264 -11.13 -10.47 7.97
N ALA A 265 -12.40 -10.87 7.85
CA ALA A 265 -12.76 -12.28 7.64
C ALA A 265 -12.20 -12.78 6.30
N ALA A 266 -12.26 -11.98 5.24
CA ALA A 266 -11.73 -12.33 3.94
C ALA A 266 -10.21 -12.54 3.99
N ASP A 267 -9.49 -11.66 4.68
CA ASP A 267 -8.04 -11.76 4.84
C ASP A 267 -7.65 -12.98 5.69
N LEU A 268 -8.35 -13.23 6.80
CA LEU A 268 -8.14 -14.42 7.64
C LEU A 268 -8.38 -15.74 6.88
N LEU A 269 -9.39 -15.76 6.01
CA LEU A 269 -9.69 -16.95 5.18
C LEU A 269 -8.57 -17.29 4.20
N ARG A 270 -7.88 -16.30 3.68
CA ARG A 270 -6.73 -16.48 2.77
C ARG A 270 -5.44 -16.81 3.52
N GLN A 271 -5.18 -16.11 4.63
CA GLN A 271 -3.96 -16.28 5.43
C GLN A 271 -3.95 -17.60 6.20
N HIS A 272 -5.12 -18.09 6.60
CA HIS A 272 -5.28 -19.28 7.42
C HIS A 272 -6.27 -20.28 6.77
N PRO A 273 -5.89 -20.95 5.66
CA PRO A 273 -6.79 -21.81 4.90
C PRO A 273 -7.35 -23.00 5.73
N ASP A 274 -6.66 -23.42 6.78
CA ASP A 274 -7.08 -24.51 7.67
C ASP A 274 -8.09 -24.07 8.75
N SER A 275 -8.31 -22.76 8.94
CA SER A 275 -9.25 -22.26 9.93
C SER A 275 -10.69 -22.58 9.58
N THR A 276 -11.50 -23.02 10.55
CA THR A 276 -12.93 -23.23 10.31
C THR A 276 -13.66 -21.88 10.12
N ILE A 277 -14.74 -21.89 9.32
CA ILE A 277 -15.57 -20.68 9.13
C ILE A 277 -16.15 -20.19 10.47
N GLY A 278 -16.42 -21.11 11.41
CA GLY A 278 -16.89 -20.78 12.75
C GLY A 278 -15.82 -20.05 13.57
N ALA A 279 -14.57 -20.48 13.51
CA ALA A 279 -13.45 -19.81 14.19
C ALA A 279 -13.25 -18.38 13.64
N VAL A 280 -13.24 -18.23 12.31
CA VAL A 280 -13.15 -16.91 11.67
C VAL A 280 -14.35 -16.02 12.06
N ALA A 281 -15.57 -16.58 12.06
CA ALA A 281 -16.76 -15.82 12.48
C ALA A 281 -16.61 -15.25 13.89
N HIS A 282 -16.21 -16.07 14.85
CA HIS A 282 -15.99 -15.62 16.23
C HIS A 282 -14.88 -14.57 16.34
N GLN A 283 -13.77 -14.78 15.65
CA GLN A 283 -12.63 -13.87 15.66
C GLN A 283 -12.97 -12.46 15.16
N VAL A 284 -13.88 -12.36 14.18
CA VAL A 284 -14.32 -11.05 13.66
C VAL A 284 -15.63 -10.55 14.28
N GLY A 285 -16.22 -11.28 15.25
CA GLY A 285 -17.39 -10.84 16.04
C GLY A 285 -18.74 -11.18 15.42
N TYR A 286 -18.85 -12.25 14.61
CA TYR A 286 -20.11 -12.85 14.21
C TYR A 286 -20.49 -13.98 15.17
N GLY A 287 -21.76 -14.02 15.61
CA GLY A 287 -22.24 -15.02 16.55
C GLY A 287 -22.30 -16.46 16.02
N SER A 288 -22.19 -16.66 14.70
CA SER A 288 -22.17 -17.99 14.08
C SER A 288 -21.57 -17.96 12.67
N SER A 289 -21.12 -19.14 12.21
CA SER A 289 -20.66 -19.33 10.82
C SER A 289 -21.75 -19.01 9.79
N PHE A 290 -23.01 -19.27 10.12
CA PHE A 290 -24.14 -18.97 9.26
C PHE A 290 -24.35 -17.46 9.08
N ALA A 291 -24.28 -16.68 10.17
CA ALA A 291 -24.40 -15.22 10.13
C ALA A 291 -23.26 -14.58 9.32
N LEU A 292 -22.02 -15.06 9.51
CA LEU A 292 -20.89 -14.62 8.70
C LEU A 292 -21.11 -14.97 7.23
N SER A 293 -21.48 -16.21 6.90
CA SER A 293 -21.64 -16.65 5.51
C SER A 293 -22.71 -15.87 4.76
N ALA A 294 -23.82 -15.56 5.41
CA ALA A 294 -24.90 -14.75 4.83
C ALA A 294 -24.44 -13.31 4.54
N ALA A 295 -23.75 -12.67 5.48
CA ALA A 295 -23.21 -11.33 5.31
C ALA A 295 -22.09 -11.30 4.25
N PHE A 296 -21.19 -12.27 4.29
CA PHE A 296 -20.06 -12.39 3.37
C PHE A 296 -20.51 -12.59 1.92
N LYS A 297 -21.49 -13.48 1.69
CA LYS A 297 -22.05 -13.69 0.33
C LYS A 297 -22.73 -12.44 -0.22
N ARG A 298 -23.38 -11.65 0.62
CA ARG A 298 -24.00 -10.38 0.22
C ARG A 298 -22.95 -9.33 -0.20
N GLU A 299 -21.81 -9.29 0.50
CA GLU A 299 -20.72 -8.34 0.25
C GLU A 299 -19.88 -8.71 -0.97
N PHE A 300 -19.39 -9.97 -1.01
CA PHE A 300 -18.42 -10.44 -1.99
C PHE A 300 -19.03 -11.28 -3.13
N GLY A 301 -20.33 -11.57 -3.11
CA GLY A 301 -20.97 -12.43 -4.10
C GLY A 301 -20.67 -13.93 -3.96
N LEU A 302 -19.65 -14.30 -3.16
CA LEU A 302 -19.16 -15.66 -2.93
C LEU A 302 -19.38 -16.07 -1.48
N SER A 303 -19.54 -17.38 -1.23
CA SER A 303 -19.47 -17.88 0.15
C SER A 303 -18.04 -17.83 0.68
N PRO A 304 -17.81 -17.79 2.02
CA PRO A 304 -16.48 -17.83 2.60
C PRO A 304 -15.62 -19.01 2.10
N GLN A 305 -16.24 -20.18 1.88
CA GLN A 305 -15.57 -21.35 1.38
C GLN A 305 -15.14 -21.23 -0.09
N GLN A 306 -16.00 -20.63 -0.94
CA GLN A 306 -15.66 -20.34 -2.34
C GLN A 306 -14.57 -19.30 -2.44
N TYR A 307 -14.64 -18.25 -1.62
CA TYR A 307 -13.65 -17.17 -1.58
C TYR A 307 -12.25 -17.65 -1.13
N ARG A 308 -12.19 -18.64 -0.21
CA ARG A 308 -10.94 -19.26 0.22
C ARG A 308 -10.28 -20.07 -0.90
N ALA A 309 -11.07 -20.63 -1.82
CA ALA A 309 -10.61 -21.49 -2.92
C ALA A 309 -10.29 -20.71 -4.20
N SER A 310 -10.64 -19.43 -4.26
CA SER A 310 -10.34 -18.51 -5.38
C SER A 310 -8.99 -17.84 -5.21
#